data_32f6398c760c02bc1201f16309b69e44
#
_entry.id   32f6398c760c02bc1201f16309b69e44
#
_cell.length_a   1.000
_cell.length_b   1.000
_cell.length_c   1.000
_cell.angle_alpha   90.00
_cell.angle_beta   90.00
_cell.angle_gamma   90.00
#
_symmetry.space_group_name_H-M   'P 1'
#
loop_
_entity.id
_entity.type
_entity.pdbx_description
1 polymer ?
#
loop_
_entity_poly.entity_id
_entity_poly.type
_entity_poly.pdbx_seq_one_letter_code
_entity_poly.pdbx_strand_id
1 'polypeptide(L)'
;MQEAFEKLKGIDIFSLKSYIEPTNFPNMSGVWAMLTELFVNCLFFLLNLVVGFFSVFIRILENINLYDTYKQYVFNGAQSIWRGFTGATSGVAQNSLVFLIFLCLAFYLFYQFLFSKGNFSQRLLHVLLVVVLGFGWFGTVSGTSGGLYILNTVNNVANTAISKISSISVTYGDEQQLKIGSSMADSYIAETSYEAYLFVNTGQENGKYKDRQTGKEETFEDSKVLGTTDKKGNFKAVSNGERKDYLDKLGNDADNDNEHNRWVSAVADYLFVKIFYVFFKIIEAIVIAIPIVLIQLLNVIAQSLVLIMILLFPIALLVSFLPKMQDILFGVFKVMFGGLAFPVITGLLTLSILYLEKIIEGLIGTGFDKVIGSFSSLSTFSALFKLMVSVFAKAVIYWLLWKY
;
A
#
# COMPACT_ATOMS: atom_id res chain seq x y z
N MET A 1 17.98 -1.01 1.67
CA MET A 1 17.32 -0.68 0.40
C MET A 1 16.34 0.49 0.54
N GLN A 2 15.30 0.43 1.37
CA GLN A 2 14.34 1.55 1.56
C GLN A 2 15.03 2.87 1.96
N GLU A 3 15.96 2.86 2.91
CA GLU A 3 16.70 4.06 3.31
C GLU A 3 17.58 4.65 2.17
N ALA A 4 18.08 3.79 1.29
CA ALA A 4 18.83 4.24 0.11
C ALA A 4 17.87 4.87 -0.92
N PHE A 5 16.69 4.28 -1.12
CA PHE A 5 15.69 4.82 -2.02
C PHE A 5 15.07 6.13 -1.52
N GLU A 6 14.96 6.33 -0.19
CA GLU A 6 14.49 7.61 0.37
C GLU A 6 15.37 8.80 -0.04
N LYS A 7 16.68 8.57 -0.27
CA LYS A 7 17.60 9.60 -0.79
C LYS A 7 17.36 9.97 -2.25
N LEU A 8 16.59 9.15 -2.95
CA LEU A 8 16.20 9.33 -4.35
C LEU A 8 14.73 9.76 -4.50
N LYS A 9 14.07 10.13 -3.41
CA LYS A 9 12.66 10.55 -3.42
C LYS A 9 12.46 11.69 -4.42
N GLY A 10 11.47 11.51 -5.32
CA GLY A 10 11.20 12.47 -6.41
C GLY A 10 12.01 12.21 -7.69
N ILE A 11 12.79 11.11 -7.74
CA ILE A 11 13.43 10.69 -8.99
C ILE A 11 12.39 10.33 -10.05
N ASP A 12 12.72 10.62 -11.32
CA ASP A 12 12.04 10.03 -12.45
C ASP A 12 12.35 8.53 -12.50
N ILE A 13 11.32 7.69 -12.35
CA ILE A 13 11.45 6.23 -12.34
C ILE A 13 12.13 5.70 -13.61
N PHE A 14 11.96 6.37 -14.76
CA PHE A 14 12.61 6.00 -16.02
C PHE A 14 14.12 6.25 -16.04
N SER A 15 14.67 6.92 -15.01
CA SER A 15 16.11 7.01 -14.79
C SER A 15 16.71 5.73 -14.20
N LEU A 16 15.88 4.83 -13.63
CA LEU A 16 16.32 3.52 -13.15
C LEU A 16 16.50 2.58 -14.35
N LYS A 17 17.75 2.33 -14.71
CA LYS A 17 18.12 1.49 -15.86
C LYS A 17 19.53 0.91 -15.74
N SER A 18 19.93 0.06 -16.66
CA SER A 18 21.33 -0.35 -16.75
C SER A 18 22.18 0.79 -17.32
N TYR A 19 23.25 1.13 -16.61
CA TYR A 19 24.25 2.10 -17.02
C TYR A 19 25.50 1.37 -17.47
N ILE A 20 26.12 1.87 -18.54
CA ILE A 20 27.36 1.35 -19.11
C ILE A 20 28.35 2.50 -19.20
N GLU A 21 29.63 2.19 -19.04
CA GLU A 21 30.73 3.12 -19.26
C GLU A 21 30.66 3.80 -20.65
N PRO A 22 31.20 5.00 -20.80
CA PRO A 22 31.28 5.67 -22.10
C PRO A 22 32.09 4.85 -23.09
N THR A 23 31.56 4.62 -24.28
CA THR A 23 32.23 3.87 -25.35
C THR A 23 32.30 4.69 -26.63
N ASN A 24 33.32 4.42 -27.42
CA ASN A 24 33.47 5.05 -28.74
C ASN A 24 33.03 4.02 -29.81
N PHE A 25 31.93 4.32 -30.52
CA PHE A 25 31.53 3.56 -31.70
C PHE A 25 32.52 3.86 -32.88
N PRO A 26 32.99 2.86 -33.69
CA PRO A 26 32.43 1.52 -33.90
C PRO A 26 33.20 0.34 -33.24
N ASN A 27 33.75 0.52 -32.07
CA ASN A 27 34.44 -0.57 -31.38
C ASN A 27 33.49 -1.66 -30.86
N MET A 28 34.01 -2.84 -30.54
CA MET A 28 33.21 -3.97 -30.01
C MET A 28 32.51 -3.60 -28.69
N SER A 29 33.13 -2.83 -27.84
CA SER A 29 32.54 -2.26 -26.62
C SER A 29 31.32 -1.39 -26.95
N GLY A 30 31.38 -0.57 -27.99
CA GLY A 30 30.22 0.20 -28.46
C GLY A 30 29.06 -0.66 -28.92
N VAL A 31 29.34 -1.84 -29.53
CA VAL A 31 28.29 -2.79 -29.93
C VAL A 31 27.63 -3.38 -28.66
N TRP A 32 28.39 -3.77 -27.64
CA TRP A 32 27.82 -4.30 -26.40
C TRP A 32 27.02 -3.25 -25.63
N ALA A 33 27.48 -2.01 -25.59
CA ALA A 33 26.74 -0.89 -25.01
C ALA A 33 25.41 -0.67 -25.76
N MET A 34 25.40 -0.69 -27.11
CA MET A 34 24.21 -0.59 -27.91
C MET A 34 23.22 -1.75 -27.68
N LEU A 35 23.72 -2.99 -27.58
CA LEU A 35 22.88 -4.15 -27.30
C LEU A 35 22.26 -4.07 -25.87
N THR A 36 23.02 -3.59 -24.89
CA THR A 36 22.48 -3.34 -23.55
C THR A 36 21.38 -2.28 -23.56
N GLU A 37 21.60 -1.16 -24.26
CA GLU A 37 20.57 -0.10 -24.39
C GLU A 37 19.34 -0.62 -25.12
N LEU A 38 19.49 -1.43 -26.16
CA LEU A 38 18.37 -1.94 -26.96
C LEU A 38 17.58 -3.03 -26.22
N PHE A 39 18.23 -3.99 -25.58
CA PHE A 39 17.54 -5.14 -25.00
C PHE A 39 17.28 -4.97 -23.50
N VAL A 40 18.28 -4.58 -22.71
CA VAL A 40 18.11 -4.46 -21.25
C VAL A 40 17.29 -3.22 -20.91
N ASN A 41 17.64 -2.07 -21.48
CA ASN A 41 16.94 -0.81 -21.17
C ASN A 41 15.55 -0.71 -21.80
N CYS A 42 15.29 -1.43 -22.90
CA CYS A 42 13.92 -1.60 -23.39
C CYS A 42 13.05 -2.38 -22.38
N LEU A 43 13.57 -3.45 -21.78
CA LEU A 43 12.87 -4.18 -20.73
C LEU A 43 12.73 -3.33 -19.45
N PHE A 44 13.74 -2.51 -19.10
CA PHE A 44 13.62 -1.55 -18.01
C PHE A 44 12.53 -0.51 -18.25
N PHE A 45 12.39 -0.05 -19.48
CA PHE A 45 11.28 0.85 -19.82
C PHE A 45 9.93 0.19 -19.54
N LEU A 46 9.76 -1.09 -19.93
CA LEU A 46 8.54 -1.84 -19.64
C LEU A 46 8.36 -2.07 -18.13
N LEU A 47 9.42 -2.44 -17.40
CA LEU A 47 9.38 -2.57 -15.95
C LEU A 47 8.93 -1.27 -15.29
N ASN A 48 9.57 -0.15 -15.64
CA ASN A 48 9.26 1.16 -15.07
C ASN A 48 7.86 1.65 -15.45
N LEU A 49 7.35 1.27 -16.62
CA LEU A 49 5.96 1.55 -17.01
C LEU A 49 4.97 0.78 -16.13
N VAL A 50 5.21 -0.51 -15.90
CA VAL A 50 4.37 -1.35 -15.02
C VAL A 50 4.44 -0.85 -13.58
N VAL A 51 5.65 -0.66 -13.06
CA VAL A 51 5.87 -0.19 -11.69
C VAL A 51 5.33 1.23 -11.51
N GLY A 52 5.54 2.11 -12.49
CA GLY A 52 5.00 3.46 -12.49
C GLY A 52 3.47 3.47 -12.44
N PHE A 53 2.81 2.65 -13.26
CA PHE A 53 1.36 2.52 -13.26
C PHE A 53 0.83 2.08 -11.88
N PHE A 54 1.35 0.98 -11.34
CA PHE A 54 0.89 0.49 -10.04
C PHE A 54 1.26 1.44 -8.90
N SER A 55 2.42 2.07 -8.92
CA SER A 55 2.82 3.03 -7.88
C SER A 55 1.91 4.26 -7.84
N VAL A 56 1.53 4.80 -9.01
CA VAL A 56 0.55 5.90 -9.09
C VAL A 56 -0.81 5.43 -8.60
N PHE A 57 -1.25 4.24 -8.99
CA PHE A 57 -2.53 3.70 -8.56
C PHE A 57 -2.57 3.48 -7.03
N ILE A 58 -1.51 2.90 -6.44
CA ILE A 58 -1.37 2.74 -4.99
C ILE A 58 -1.40 4.11 -4.30
N ARG A 59 -0.65 5.12 -4.79
CA ARG A 59 -0.66 6.47 -4.23
C ARG A 59 -2.03 7.12 -4.26
N ILE A 60 -2.79 6.93 -5.35
CA ILE A 60 -4.17 7.42 -5.41
C ILE A 60 -5.01 6.78 -4.31
N LEU A 61 -4.95 5.45 -4.17
CA LEU A 61 -5.71 4.74 -3.15
C LEU A 61 -5.28 5.11 -1.72
N GLU A 62 -3.98 5.30 -1.46
CA GLU A 62 -3.44 5.75 -0.16
C GLU A 62 -3.95 7.14 0.23
N ASN A 63 -4.08 8.04 -0.74
CA ASN A 63 -4.48 9.42 -0.50
C ASN A 63 -6.01 9.65 -0.54
N ILE A 64 -6.77 8.67 -1.01
CA ILE A 64 -8.23 8.75 -0.97
C ILE A 64 -8.72 8.62 0.48
N ASN A 65 -9.25 9.72 1.00
CA ASN A 65 -9.98 9.74 2.27
C ASN A 65 -11.44 10.15 2.00
N LEU A 66 -12.24 9.17 1.57
CA LEU A 66 -13.66 9.40 1.25
C LEU A 66 -14.45 9.85 2.47
N TYR A 67 -14.16 9.25 3.64
CA TYR A 67 -14.87 9.60 4.86
C TYR A 67 -14.66 11.09 5.22
N ASP A 68 -13.42 11.55 5.35
CA ASP A 68 -13.15 12.93 5.72
C ASP A 68 -13.62 13.95 4.68
N THR A 69 -13.60 13.58 3.41
CA THR A 69 -14.05 14.45 2.31
C THR A 69 -15.57 14.60 2.29
N TYR A 70 -16.31 13.51 2.46
CA TYR A 70 -17.76 13.49 2.22
C TYR A 70 -18.62 13.35 3.47
N LYS A 71 -18.06 13.08 4.67
CA LYS A 71 -18.80 12.85 5.92
C LYS A 71 -19.83 13.95 6.21
N GLN A 72 -19.44 15.21 6.08
CA GLN A 72 -20.33 16.34 6.37
C GLN A 72 -21.49 16.42 5.36
N TYR A 73 -21.18 16.25 4.08
CA TYR A 73 -22.17 16.27 3.01
C TYR A 73 -23.20 15.14 3.16
N VAL A 74 -22.71 13.92 3.37
CA VAL A 74 -23.56 12.73 3.54
C VAL A 74 -24.39 12.83 4.84
N PHE A 75 -23.79 13.33 5.93
CA PHE A 75 -24.49 13.53 7.18
C PHE A 75 -25.61 14.57 7.05
N ASN A 76 -25.38 15.66 6.34
CA ASN A 76 -26.41 16.67 6.06
C ASN A 76 -27.56 16.08 5.22
N GLY A 77 -27.24 15.20 4.26
CA GLY A 77 -28.23 14.41 3.51
C GLY A 77 -29.08 13.53 4.43
N ALA A 78 -28.42 12.76 5.30
CA ALA A 78 -29.09 11.93 6.30
C ALA A 78 -29.98 12.75 7.25
N GLN A 79 -29.48 13.91 7.72
CA GLN A 79 -30.24 14.83 8.55
C GLN A 79 -31.48 15.39 7.82
N SER A 80 -31.37 15.65 6.53
CA SER A 80 -32.49 16.11 5.71
C SER A 80 -33.57 15.03 5.56
N ILE A 81 -33.17 13.77 5.38
CA ILE A 81 -34.08 12.62 5.37
C ILE A 81 -34.79 12.50 6.73
N TRP A 82 -34.03 12.61 7.83
CA TRP A 82 -34.60 12.56 9.19
C TRP A 82 -35.59 13.69 9.43
N ARG A 83 -35.28 14.91 9.01
CA ARG A 83 -36.22 16.05 9.08
C ARG A 83 -37.47 15.80 8.24
N GLY A 84 -37.36 15.17 7.09
CA GLY A 84 -38.52 14.74 6.29
C GLY A 84 -39.41 13.76 7.05
N PHE A 85 -38.83 12.83 7.82
CA PHE A 85 -39.59 11.88 8.64
C PHE A 85 -40.21 12.50 9.89
N THR A 86 -39.52 13.44 10.53
CA THR A 86 -40.04 14.15 11.75
C THR A 86 -40.93 15.34 11.42
N GLY A 87 -40.88 15.82 10.19
CA GLY A 87 -41.64 17.01 9.75
C GLY A 87 -41.19 18.34 10.40
N ALA A 88 -40.08 18.35 11.15
CA ALA A 88 -39.58 19.49 11.87
C ALA A 88 -38.05 19.54 11.91
N THR A 89 -37.49 20.75 12.13
CA THR A 89 -36.02 20.91 12.33
C THR A 89 -35.58 20.48 13.72
N SER A 90 -36.47 20.53 14.71
CA SER A 90 -36.29 20.00 16.06
C SER A 90 -37.60 19.41 16.57
N GLY A 91 -37.52 18.23 17.20
CA GLY A 91 -38.70 17.50 17.69
C GLY A 91 -39.46 16.76 16.60
N VAL A 92 -40.75 16.55 16.79
CA VAL A 92 -41.66 15.81 15.91
C VAL A 92 -42.89 16.65 15.65
N ALA A 93 -43.16 16.95 14.37
CA ALA A 93 -44.35 17.66 13.97
C ALA A 93 -45.58 16.74 14.03
N GLN A 94 -46.75 17.32 14.34
CA GLN A 94 -48.02 16.61 14.23
C GLN A 94 -48.24 16.12 12.78
N ASN A 95 -48.78 14.93 12.62
CA ASN A 95 -49.02 14.27 11.33
C ASN A 95 -47.74 13.90 10.54
N SER A 96 -46.54 14.00 11.14
CA SER A 96 -45.32 13.46 10.53
C SER A 96 -45.29 11.91 10.59
N LEU A 97 -44.43 11.32 9.78
CA LEU A 97 -44.28 9.85 9.76
C LEU A 97 -43.83 9.31 11.13
N VAL A 98 -42.89 9.98 11.79
CA VAL A 98 -42.41 9.59 13.13
C VAL A 98 -43.50 9.77 14.17
N PHE A 99 -44.36 10.83 14.07
CA PHE A 99 -45.50 10.99 14.95
C PHE A 99 -46.51 9.82 14.85
N LEU A 100 -46.82 9.41 13.61
CA LEU A 100 -47.73 8.27 13.39
C LEU A 100 -47.13 6.98 13.95
N ILE A 101 -45.81 6.75 13.77
CA ILE A 101 -45.14 5.59 14.34
C ILE A 101 -45.18 5.63 15.87
N PHE A 102 -44.95 6.79 16.50
CA PHE A 102 -45.01 6.92 17.94
C PHE A 102 -46.44 6.67 18.49
N LEU A 103 -47.47 7.10 17.76
CA LEU A 103 -48.82 6.80 18.11
C LEU A 103 -49.11 5.29 18.08
N CYS A 104 -48.71 4.62 17.01
CA CYS A 104 -48.81 3.16 16.88
C CYS A 104 -48.00 2.43 17.97
N LEU A 105 -46.79 2.90 18.26
CA LEU A 105 -45.95 2.34 19.33
C LEU A 105 -46.58 2.51 20.72
N ALA A 106 -47.22 3.66 21.01
CA ALA A 106 -47.88 3.88 22.27
C ALA A 106 -49.01 2.85 22.47
N PHE A 107 -49.86 2.65 21.44
CA PHE A 107 -50.89 1.57 21.47
C PHE A 107 -50.29 0.18 21.60
N TYR A 108 -49.20 -0.10 20.90
CA TYR A 108 -48.53 -1.41 20.98
C TYR A 108 -47.93 -1.64 22.37
N LEU A 109 -47.26 -0.65 22.97
CA LEU A 109 -46.68 -0.73 24.30
C LEU A 109 -47.78 -0.86 25.37
N PHE A 110 -48.92 -0.15 25.20
CA PHE A 110 -50.09 -0.29 26.08
C PHE A 110 -50.69 -1.69 26.01
N TYR A 111 -50.85 -2.25 24.81
CA TYR A 111 -51.28 -3.64 24.62
C TYR A 111 -50.33 -4.65 25.29
N GLN A 112 -49.02 -4.45 25.14
CA GLN A 112 -48.00 -5.28 25.76
C GLN A 112 -48.00 -5.18 27.30
N PHE A 113 -48.23 -3.98 27.83
CA PHE A 113 -48.38 -3.77 29.26
C PHE A 113 -49.56 -4.55 29.84
N LEU A 114 -50.69 -4.56 29.15
CA LEU A 114 -51.88 -5.24 29.61
C LEU A 114 -51.82 -6.78 29.48
N PHE A 115 -51.24 -7.27 28.39
CA PHE A 115 -51.36 -8.70 27.99
C PHE A 115 -50.06 -9.49 28.02
N SER A 116 -48.89 -8.88 28.14
CA SER A 116 -47.60 -9.56 28.05
C SER A 116 -46.86 -9.52 29.39
N LYS A 117 -46.90 -10.60 30.12
CA LYS A 117 -46.12 -10.76 31.35
C LYS A 117 -44.65 -11.01 31.03
N GLY A 118 -43.79 -10.01 31.22
CA GLY A 118 -42.35 -10.21 31.32
C GLY A 118 -41.44 -9.45 30.31
N ASN A 119 -41.92 -9.07 29.12
CA ASN A 119 -41.05 -8.43 28.11
C ASN A 119 -41.29 -6.92 27.91
N PHE A 120 -42.22 -6.33 28.65
CA PHE A 120 -42.57 -4.91 28.52
C PHE A 120 -41.39 -3.98 28.79
N SER A 121 -40.67 -4.20 29.89
CA SER A 121 -39.55 -3.35 30.30
C SER A 121 -38.42 -3.31 29.26
N GLN A 122 -38.12 -4.46 28.65
CA GLN A 122 -37.08 -4.54 27.61
C GLN A 122 -37.49 -3.79 26.36
N ARG A 123 -38.74 -3.87 25.95
CA ARG A 123 -39.30 -3.18 24.78
C ARG A 123 -39.38 -1.67 25.00
N LEU A 124 -39.84 -1.26 26.19
CA LEU A 124 -39.85 0.14 26.57
C LEU A 124 -38.45 0.73 26.57
N LEU A 125 -37.47 0.03 27.16
CA LEU A 125 -36.07 0.45 27.18
C LEU A 125 -35.53 0.60 25.75
N HIS A 126 -35.85 -0.35 24.86
CA HIS A 126 -35.41 -0.29 23.48
C HIS A 126 -35.99 0.93 22.74
N VAL A 127 -37.29 1.17 22.85
CA VAL A 127 -37.96 2.34 22.23
C VAL A 127 -37.33 3.63 22.75
N LEU A 128 -37.10 3.75 24.08
CA LEU A 128 -36.43 4.90 24.64
C LEU A 128 -35.00 5.07 24.11
N LEU A 129 -34.25 3.98 23.97
CA LEU A 129 -32.90 4.01 23.39
C LEU A 129 -32.90 4.49 21.94
N VAL A 130 -33.82 4.00 21.11
CA VAL A 130 -33.95 4.43 19.71
C VAL A 130 -34.34 5.91 19.61
N VAL A 131 -35.25 6.39 20.48
CA VAL A 131 -35.63 7.80 20.56
C VAL A 131 -34.42 8.66 20.93
N VAL A 132 -33.71 8.29 22.00
CA VAL A 132 -32.53 9.04 22.47
C VAL A 132 -31.43 9.05 21.38
N LEU A 133 -31.20 7.91 20.73
CA LEU A 133 -30.24 7.80 19.63
C LEU A 133 -30.66 8.67 18.43
N GLY A 134 -31.94 8.64 18.00
CA GLY A 134 -32.40 9.40 16.85
C GLY A 134 -32.26 10.91 17.06
N PHE A 135 -32.76 11.43 18.17
CA PHE A 135 -32.66 12.85 18.49
C PHE A 135 -31.24 13.29 18.90
N GLY A 136 -30.51 12.43 19.62
CA GLY A 136 -29.11 12.69 19.97
C GLY A 136 -28.17 12.66 18.78
N TRP A 137 -28.40 11.75 17.81
CA TRP A 137 -27.57 11.62 16.62
C TRP A 137 -27.66 12.83 15.69
N PHE A 138 -28.89 13.31 15.43
CA PHE A 138 -29.15 14.45 14.55
C PHE A 138 -29.25 15.78 15.30
N GLY A 139 -29.36 15.73 16.64
CA GLY A 139 -29.36 16.93 17.49
C GLY A 139 -28.00 17.62 17.47
N THR A 140 -28.04 18.96 17.48
CA THR A 140 -26.83 19.78 17.50
C THR A 140 -26.58 20.34 18.90
N VAL A 141 -25.35 20.14 19.41
CA VAL A 141 -24.84 20.76 20.62
C VAL A 141 -23.60 21.57 20.25
N SER A 142 -23.59 22.86 20.52
CA SER A 142 -22.48 23.77 20.19
C SER A 142 -22.04 23.70 18.70
N GLY A 143 -23.00 23.59 17.78
CA GLY A 143 -22.75 23.62 16.33
C GLY A 143 -22.37 22.32 15.69
N THR A 144 -22.11 21.23 16.48
CA THR A 144 -21.81 19.91 15.98
C THR A 144 -22.94 18.94 16.33
N SER A 145 -23.32 18.07 15.39
CA SER A 145 -24.29 17.02 15.68
C SER A 145 -23.65 15.88 16.47
N GLY A 146 -24.43 15.26 17.37
CA GLY A 146 -23.95 14.18 18.21
C GLY A 146 -23.40 13.00 17.42
N GLY A 147 -24.05 12.64 16.31
CA GLY A 147 -23.59 11.56 15.41
C GLY A 147 -22.24 11.85 14.76
N LEU A 148 -22.04 13.06 14.24
CA LEU A 148 -20.74 13.45 13.67
C LEU A 148 -19.64 13.47 14.75
N TYR A 149 -19.95 13.93 15.96
CA TYR A 149 -19.00 13.92 17.05
C TYR A 149 -18.52 12.50 17.36
N ILE A 150 -19.46 11.56 17.50
CA ILE A 150 -19.14 10.15 17.77
C ILE A 150 -18.30 9.56 16.63
N LEU A 151 -18.73 9.74 15.38
CA LEU A 151 -18.02 9.21 14.20
C LEU A 151 -16.61 9.80 14.08
N ASN A 152 -16.45 11.11 14.29
CA ASN A 152 -15.13 11.74 14.27
C ASN A 152 -14.23 11.24 15.41
N THR A 153 -14.79 11.00 16.59
CA THR A 153 -14.03 10.43 17.72
C THR A 153 -13.51 9.04 17.38
N VAL A 154 -14.34 8.16 16.81
CA VAL A 154 -13.93 6.81 16.38
C VAL A 154 -12.87 6.90 15.28
N ASN A 155 -13.07 7.77 14.28
CA ASN A 155 -12.10 7.98 13.21
C ASN A 155 -10.74 8.48 13.72
N ASN A 156 -10.73 9.41 14.67
CA ASN A 156 -9.50 9.93 15.29
C ASN A 156 -8.76 8.86 16.09
N VAL A 157 -9.48 8.00 16.81
CA VAL A 157 -8.89 6.85 17.50
C VAL A 157 -8.27 5.88 16.49
N ALA A 158 -8.98 5.57 15.40
CA ALA A 158 -8.46 4.72 14.33
C ALA A 158 -7.19 5.32 13.69
N ASN A 159 -7.21 6.61 13.34
CA ASN A 159 -6.06 7.30 12.75
C ASN A 159 -4.84 7.31 13.71
N THR A 160 -5.08 7.48 15.02
CA THR A 160 -4.02 7.38 16.02
C THR A 160 -3.44 5.97 16.10
N ALA A 161 -4.29 4.94 16.02
CA ALA A 161 -3.84 3.55 16.00
C ALA A 161 -3.02 3.25 14.72
N ILE A 162 -3.46 3.73 13.56
CA ILE A 162 -2.73 3.58 12.28
C ILE A 162 -1.34 4.23 12.37
N SER A 163 -1.25 5.46 12.91
CA SER A 163 0.04 6.14 13.05
C SER A 163 1.01 5.37 13.94
N LYS A 164 0.51 4.74 15.00
CA LYS A 164 1.32 3.88 15.86
C LYS A 164 1.74 2.57 15.18
N ILE A 165 0.86 1.94 14.40
CA ILE A 165 1.18 0.74 13.63
C ILE A 165 2.24 1.07 12.56
N SER A 166 2.11 2.20 11.88
CA SER A 166 3.09 2.66 10.88
C SER A 166 4.47 2.94 11.48
N SER A 167 4.56 3.19 12.78
CA SER A 167 5.82 3.35 13.50
C SER A 167 6.45 2.03 13.96
N ILE A 168 5.73 0.90 13.83
CA ILE A 168 6.26 -0.42 14.20
C ILE A 168 7.34 -0.81 13.20
N SER A 169 8.53 -1.13 13.70
CA SER A 169 9.57 -1.79 12.93
C SER A 169 9.63 -3.26 13.32
N VAL A 170 9.61 -4.14 12.32
CA VAL A 170 9.77 -5.57 12.53
C VAL A 170 11.17 -5.97 12.07
N THR A 171 11.94 -6.57 12.98
CA THR A 171 13.28 -7.06 12.66
C THR A 171 13.18 -8.42 11.97
N TYR A 172 13.89 -8.61 10.87
CA TYR A 172 14.04 -9.88 10.21
C TYR A 172 15.52 -10.13 9.86
N GLY A 173 15.99 -11.37 10.02
CA GLY A 173 17.41 -11.71 9.84
C GLY A 173 18.35 -10.95 10.81
N ASP A 174 19.63 -10.91 10.48
CA ASP A 174 20.63 -10.24 11.29
C ASP A 174 20.55 -8.71 11.08
N GLU A 175 19.86 -8.01 11.99
CA GLU A 175 19.77 -6.53 12.10
C GLU A 175 18.97 -5.78 11.03
N GLN A 176 18.31 -6.43 10.08
CA GLN A 176 17.47 -5.72 9.11
C GLN A 176 16.10 -5.38 9.70
N GLN A 177 15.71 -4.12 9.63
CA GLN A 177 14.41 -3.64 10.11
C GLN A 177 13.49 -3.35 8.93
N LEU A 178 12.34 -4.01 8.93
CA LEU A 178 11.22 -3.66 8.07
C LEU A 178 10.39 -2.59 8.77
N LYS A 179 10.33 -1.41 8.20
CA LYS A 179 9.38 -0.36 8.59
C LYS A 179 8.30 -0.27 7.54
N ILE A 180 7.05 -0.09 7.96
CA ILE A 180 6.05 0.42 7.04
C ILE A 180 6.51 1.84 6.73
N GLY A 181 7.14 2.02 5.57
CA GLY A 181 7.62 3.32 5.11
C GLY A 181 6.49 4.34 5.02
N SER A 182 6.83 5.58 4.79
CA SER A 182 5.87 6.68 4.65
C SER A 182 4.85 6.48 3.49
N SER A 183 5.12 5.56 2.55
CA SER A 183 4.25 5.23 1.41
C SER A 183 4.52 3.81 0.94
N MET A 184 3.45 3.04 0.76
CA MET A 184 3.49 1.70 0.15
C MET A 184 3.98 1.76 -1.30
N ALA A 185 3.63 2.83 -2.01
CA ALA A 185 4.09 3.06 -3.37
C ALA A 185 5.62 3.23 -3.44
N ASP A 186 6.23 3.90 -2.47
CA ASP A 186 7.70 4.05 -2.40
C ASP A 186 8.37 2.72 -2.10
N SER A 187 7.82 1.93 -1.16
CA SER A 187 8.30 0.58 -0.86
C SER A 187 8.21 -0.34 -2.09
N TYR A 188 7.10 -0.28 -2.81
CA TYR A 188 6.90 -1.04 -4.03
C TYR A 188 7.91 -0.69 -5.13
N ILE A 189 8.21 0.60 -5.36
CA ILE A 189 9.25 1.01 -6.32
C ILE A 189 10.63 0.52 -5.86
N ALA A 190 10.93 0.62 -4.55
CA ALA A 190 12.20 0.19 -4.00
C ALA A 190 12.45 -1.31 -4.19
N GLU A 191 11.45 -2.14 -3.98
CA GLU A 191 11.54 -3.61 -4.10
C GLU A 191 11.46 -4.14 -5.54
N THR A 192 11.07 -3.29 -6.49
CA THR A 192 10.94 -3.68 -7.89
C THR A 192 11.97 -2.98 -8.78
N SER A 193 11.66 -1.79 -9.28
CA SER A 193 12.53 -1.06 -10.23
C SER A 193 13.89 -0.69 -9.66
N TYR A 194 13.94 -0.23 -8.39
CA TYR A 194 15.21 0.19 -7.80
C TYR A 194 16.12 -1.01 -7.49
N GLU A 195 15.58 -2.10 -6.98
CA GLU A 195 16.33 -3.34 -6.77
C GLU A 195 16.86 -3.91 -8.09
N ALA A 196 16.03 -3.90 -9.16
CA ALA A 196 16.48 -4.29 -10.50
C ALA A 196 17.63 -3.39 -11.00
N TYR A 197 17.52 -2.07 -10.77
CA TYR A 197 18.57 -1.12 -11.11
C TYR A 197 19.87 -1.44 -10.36
N LEU A 198 19.82 -1.70 -9.06
CA LEU A 198 21.00 -2.08 -8.30
C LEU A 198 21.63 -3.36 -8.87
N PHE A 199 20.83 -4.39 -9.07
CA PHE A 199 21.33 -5.67 -9.58
C PHE A 199 22.03 -5.56 -10.94
N VAL A 200 21.44 -4.90 -11.92
CA VAL A 200 22.03 -4.83 -13.26
C VAL A 200 23.29 -3.98 -13.33
N ASN A 201 23.53 -3.11 -12.34
CA ASN A 201 24.71 -2.26 -12.27
C ASN A 201 25.78 -2.80 -11.31
N THR A 202 25.47 -3.80 -10.46
CA THR A 202 26.40 -4.31 -9.44
C THR A 202 26.51 -5.82 -9.37
N GLY A 203 25.52 -6.55 -9.88
CA GLY A 203 25.37 -7.99 -9.72
C GLY A 203 24.77 -8.43 -8.39
N GLN A 204 24.39 -7.45 -7.52
CA GLN A 204 23.79 -7.69 -6.22
C GLN A 204 22.60 -6.75 -5.98
N GLU A 205 21.54 -7.25 -5.37
CA GLU A 205 20.33 -6.49 -5.04
C GLU A 205 20.55 -5.42 -3.96
N ASN A 206 21.64 -5.54 -3.19
CA ASN A 206 22.00 -4.59 -2.14
C ASN A 206 22.82 -3.39 -2.65
N GLY A 207 23.12 -3.32 -3.95
CA GLY A 207 23.92 -2.25 -4.55
C GLY A 207 25.43 -2.31 -4.26
N LYS A 208 25.93 -3.46 -3.78
CA LYS A 208 27.36 -3.70 -3.63
C LYS A 208 27.88 -4.47 -4.84
N TYR A 209 29.10 -4.22 -5.19
CA TYR A 209 29.83 -4.97 -6.22
C TYR A 209 31.19 -5.43 -5.69
N LYS A 210 31.68 -6.53 -6.25
CA LYS A 210 33.04 -7.00 -5.95
C LYS A 210 34.02 -6.28 -6.87
N ASP A 211 34.81 -5.40 -6.28
CA ASP A 211 35.89 -4.71 -6.98
C ASP A 211 36.92 -5.71 -7.51
N ARG A 212 37.21 -5.66 -8.81
CA ARG A 212 38.13 -6.60 -9.44
C ARG A 212 39.59 -6.33 -9.11
N GLN A 213 39.97 -5.11 -8.76
CA GLN A 213 41.32 -4.73 -8.41
C GLN A 213 41.66 -5.14 -6.97
N THR A 214 40.77 -4.83 -6.05
CA THR A 214 40.99 -5.04 -4.61
C THR A 214 40.41 -6.37 -4.10
N GLY A 215 39.49 -6.98 -4.84
CA GLY A 215 38.74 -8.18 -4.42
C GLY A 215 37.75 -7.92 -3.29
N LYS A 216 37.60 -6.67 -2.82
CA LYS A 216 36.68 -6.27 -1.74
C LYS A 216 35.31 -5.90 -2.27
N GLU A 217 34.32 -5.95 -1.39
CA GLU A 217 33.00 -5.41 -1.69
C GLU A 217 33.00 -3.90 -1.53
N GLU A 218 32.54 -3.19 -2.57
CA GLU A 218 32.35 -1.75 -2.58
C GLU A 218 30.90 -1.41 -2.89
N THR A 219 30.46 -0.21 -2.50
CA THR A 219 29.09 0.24 -2.70
C THR A 219 29.00 1.12 -3.94
N PHE A 220 28.02 0.85 -4.80
CA PHE A 220 27.71 1.66 -5.97
C PHE A 220 27.07 2.99 -5.53
N GLU A 221 27.64 4.11 -5.96
CA GLU A 221 27.23 5.44 -5.51
C GLU A 221 26.10 6.02 -6.39
N ASP A 222 24.84 5.78 -5.99
CA ASP A 222 23.67 6.31 -6.70
C ASP A 222 23.69 7.82 -6.89
N SER A 223 24.27 8.54 -5.95
CA SER A 223 24.40 10.00 -6.02
C SER A 223 25.22 10.48 -7.22
N LYS A 224 26.16 9.65 -7.70
CA LYS A 224 27.00 9.94 -8.87
C LYS A 224 26.39 9.49 -10.19
N VAL A 225 25.35 8.63 -10.14
CA VAL A 225 24.68 8.10 -11.33
C VAL A 225 23.33 8.74 -11.52
N LEU A 226 22.52 8.81 -10.47
CA LEU A 226 21.16 9.31 -10.51
C LEU A 226 21.07 10.76 -10.01
N GLY A 227 21.60 11.01 -8.83
CA GLY A 227 21.48 12.26 -8.11
C GLY A 227 21.05 12.08 -6.67
N THR A 228 20.60 13.14 -6.02
CA THR A 228 20.17 13.12 -4.62
C THR A 228 18.99 14.03 -4.38
N THR A 229 18.20 13.71 -3.36
CA THR A 229 17.13 14.58 -2.89
C THR A 229 17.67 15.57 -1.85
N ASP A 230 17.39 16.85 -2.04
CA ASP A 230 17.80 17.90 -1.11
C ASP A 230 16.99 17.86 0.20
N LYS A 231 17.39 18.65 1.20
CA LYS A 231 16.68 18.77 2.49
C LYS A 231 15.24 19.30 2.37
N LYS A 232 14.89 19.88 1.21
CA LYS A 232 13.54 20.39 0.92
C LYS A 232 12.67 19.38 0.19
N GLY A 233 13.22 18.18 -0.11
CA GLY A 233 12.52 17.11 -0.81
C GLY A 233 12.55 17.23 -2.34
N ASN A 234 13.38 18.13 -2.91
CA ASN A 234 13.52 18.24 -4.37
C ASN A 234 14.64 17.34 -4.86
N PHE A 235 14.37 16.50 -5.83
CA PHE A 235 15.39 15.68 -6.46
C PHE A 235 16.25 16.52 -7.42
N LYS A 236 17.57 16.39 -7.28
CA LYS A 236 18.56 17.01 -8.17
C LYS A 236 19.33 15.92 -8.90
N ALA A 237 19.11 15.79 -10.19
CA ALA A 237 19.83 14.85 -11.04
C ALA A 237 21.32 15.24 -11.17
N VAL A 238 22.18 14.23 -11.25
CA VAL A 238 23.60 14.40 -11.56
C VAL A 238 23.78 14.87 -13.01
N SER A 239 24.83 15.65 -13.27
CA SER A 239 25.16 16.06 -14.64
C SER A 239 25.63 14.87 -15.48
N ASN A 240 25.42 14.94 -16.81
CA ASN A 240 25.85 13.87 -17.72
C ASN A 240 27.39 13.70 -17.71
N GLY A 241 28.16 14.77 -17.49
CA GLY A 241 29.62 14.71 -17.39
C GLY A 241 30.05 13.92 -16.15
N GLU A 242 29.58 14.33 -14.96
CA GLU A 242 29.90 13.65 -13.70
C GLU A 242 29.53 12.17 -13.71
N ARG A 243 28.38 11.84 -14.29
CA ARG A 243 27.93 10.44 -14.46
C ARG A 243 28.89 9.65 -15.34
N LYS A 244 29.26 10.22 -16.50
CA LYS A 244 30.19 9.57 -17.41
C LYS A 244 31.56 9.35 -16.78
N ASP A 245 32.10 10.37 -16.10
CA ASP A 245 33.40 10.27 -15.42
C ASP A 245 33.39 9.20 -14.31
N TYR A 246 32.27 9.04 -13.62
CA TYR A 246 32.13 8.00 -12.59
C TYR A 246 32.05 6.59 -13.20
N LEU A 247 31.24 6.40 -14.25
CA LEU A 247 31.08 5.12 -14.92
C LEU A 247 32.38 4.68 -15.65
N ASP A 248 33.07 5.64 -16.24
CA ASP A 248 34.36 5.41 -16.91
C ASP A 248 35.43 4.91 -15.92
N LYS A 249 35.49 5.50 -14.72
CA LYS A 249 36.37 5.00 -13.65
C LYS A 249 36.04 3.62 -13.15
N LEU A 250 34.75 3.21 -13.22
CA LEU A 250 34.32 1.90 -12.76
C LEU A 250 34.53 0.82 -13.80
N GLY A 251 34.20 1.11 -15.06
CA GLY A 251 34.26 0.14 -16.16
C GLY A 251 35.66 0.01 -16.75
N ASN A 252 36.23 1.12 -17.14
CA ASN A 252 37.55 1.30 -17.69
C ASN A 252 37.94 0.33 -18.81
N ASP A 253 37.19 0.34 -19.86
CA ASP A 253 37.35 -0.39 -21.13
C ASP A 253 37.93 -1.81 -20.94
N ALA A 254 37.16 -2.84 -21.21
CA ALA A 254 37.32 -4.25 -20.82
C ALA A 254 38.73 -4.89 -21.04
N ASP A 255 39.61 -4.23 -21.73
CA ASP A 255 40.98 -4.66 -22.01
C ASP A 255 42.04 -4.06 -21.03
N ASN A 256 41.58 -3.34 -20.03
CA ASN A 256 42.48 -2.60 -19.12
C ASN A 256 42.53 -3.25 -17.72
N ASP A 257 43.71 -3.39 -17.15
CA ASP A 257 43.98 -3.92 -15.81
C ASP A 257 43.32 -3.10 -14.67
N ASN A 258 42.62 -2.01 -14.99
CA ASN A 258 42.02 -1.06 -14.04
C ASN A 258 40.51 -1.18 -13.90
N GLU A 259 39.86 -2.20 -14.44
CA GLU A 259 38.42 -2.43 -14.30
C GLU A 259 38.07 -2.72 -12.83
N HIS A 260 37.16 -1.91 -12.26
CA HIS A 260 36.65 -2.08 -10.90
C HIS A 260 35.33 -2.85 -10.87
N ASN A 261 34.37 -2.48 -11.73
CA ASN A 261 33.03 -3.07 -11.76
C ASN A 261 32.63 -3.56 -13.16
N ARG A 262 32.75 -4.88 -13.38
CA ARG A 262 32.42 -5.53 -14.65
C ARG A 262 30.95 -5.39 -15.07
N TRP A 263 30.06 -5.08 -14.14
CA TRP A 263 28.63 -4.94 -14.44
C TRP A 263 28.32 -3.63 -15.18
N VAL A 264 29.16 -2.60 -15.09
CA VAL A 264 29.03 -1.37 -15.85
C VAL A 264 29.96 -1.33 -17.06
N SER A 265 30.86 -2.31 -17.22
CA SER A 265 31.73 -2.42 -18.37
C SER A 265 30.95 -2.79 -19.63
N ALA A 266 31.40 -2.32 -20.78
CA ALA A 266 30.76 -2.57 -22.09
C ALA A 266 31.17 -3.94 -22.64
N VAL A 267 30.73 -5.03 -22.00
CA VAL A 267 31.09 -6.40 -22.31
C VAL A 267 29.85 -7.30 -22.44
N ALA A 268 30.02 -8.46 -23.10
CA ALA A 268 28.95 -9.43 -23.32
C ALA A 268 28.55 -10.24 -22.08
N ASP A 269 29.46 -10.35 -21.08
CA ASP A 269 29.43 -11.38 -20.03
C ASP A 269 28.11 -11.48 -19.28
N TYR A 270 27.49 -10.35 -18.93
CA TYR A 270 26.27 -10.31 -18.12
C TYR A 270 25.03 -9.88 -18.92
N LEU A 271 25.11 -9.71 -20.22
CA LEU A 271 24.00 -9.22 -21.05
C LEU A 271 22.75 -10.08 -20.88
N PHE A 272 22.88 -11.40 -21.03
CA PHE A 272 21.73 -12.30 -20.89
C PHE A 272 21.20 -12.37 -19.46
N VAL A 273 22.09 -12.34 -18.46
CA VAL A 273 21.69 -12.33 -17.06
C VAL A 273 20.84 -11.09 -16.76
N LYS A 274 21.27 -9.89 -17.20
CA LYS A 274 20.53 -8.65 -17.07
C LYS A 274 19.17 -8.70 -17.77
N ILE A 275 19.11 -9.20 -19.02
CA ILE A 275 17.87 -9.33 -19.79
C ILE A 275 16.86 -10.19 -19.02
N PHE A 276 17.25 -11.42 -18.62
CA PHE A 276 16.33 -12.33 -17.94
C PHE A 276 15.98 -11.84 -16.53
N TYR A 277 16.92 -11.20 -15.81
CA TYR A 277 16.63 -10.66 -14.50
C TYR A 277 15.56 -9.57 -14.57
N VAL A 278 15.69 -8.59 -15.46
CA VAL A 278 14.71 -7.53 -15.64
C VAL A 278 13.36 -8.09 -16.11
N PHE A 279 13.38 -9.09 -17.00
CA PHE A 279 12.16 -9.77 -17.43
C PHE A 279 11.40 -10.40 -16.26
N PHE A 280 12.10 -11.14 -15.38
CA PHE A 280 11.46 -11.73 -14.20
C PHE A 280 11.06 -10.70 -13.17
N LYS A 281 11.77 -9.56 -13.06
CA LYS A 281 11.35 -8.45 -12.22
C LYS A 281 10.04 -7.80 -12.71
N ILE A 282 9.75 -7.79 -14.00
CA ILE A 282 8.43 -7.35 -14.50
C ILE A 282 7.32 -8.26 -13.97
N ILE A 283 7.55 -9.58 -13.98
CA ILE A 283 6.57 -10.53 -13.45
C ILE A 283 6.41 -10.36 -11.93
N GLU A 284 7.51 -10.24 -11.21
CA GLU A 284 7.52 -10.00 -9.77
C GLU A 284 6.75 -8.72 -9.42
N ALA A 285 7.00 -7.62 -10.14
CA ALA A 285 6.31 -6.35 -9.93
C ALA A 285 4.78 -6.50 -10.01
N ILE A 286 4.28 -7.29 -10.97
CA ILE A 286 2.84 -7.57 -11.08
C ILE A 286 2.36 -8.42 -9.89
N VAL A 287 3.11 -9.46 -9.52
CA VAL A 287 2.74 -10.37 -8.41
C VAL A 287 2.66 -9.62 -7.08
N ILE A 288 3.61 -8.73 -6.79
CA ILE A 288 3.63 -7.92 -5.57
C ILE A 288 2.54 -6.83 -5.57
N ALA A 289 2.25 -6.23 -6.73
CA ALA A 289 1.25 -5.17 -6.83
C ALA A 289 -0.16 -5.64 -6.46
N ILE A 290 -0.53 -6.89 -6.81
CA ILE A 290 -1.89 -7.40 -6.61
C ILE A 290 -2.33 -7.33 -5.14
N PRO A 291 -1.63 -7.94 -4.16
CA PRO A 291 -2.08 -7.89 -2.76
C PRO A 291 -2.08 -6.46 -2.19
N ILE A 292 -1.10 -5.63 -2.56
CA ILE A 292 -1.02 -4.24 -2.11
C ILE A 292 -2.24 -3.46 -2.59
N VAL A 293 -2.56 -3.53 -3.89
CA VAL A 293 -3.71 -2.84 -4.49
C VAL A 293 -5.02 -3.33 -3.87
N LEU A 294 -5.18 -4.64 -3.67
CA LEU A 294 -6.39 -5.21 -3.07
C LEU A 294 -6.62 -4.70 -1.64
N ILE A 295 -5.59 -4.64 -0.81
CA ILE A 295 -5.70 -4.11 0.55
C ILE A 295 -6.13 -2.64 0.53
N GLN A 296 -5.51 -1.82 -0.31
CA GLN A 296 -5.87 -0.41 -0.44
C GLN A 296 -7.30 -0.22 -0.97
N LEU A 297 -7.71 -1.04 -1.93
CA LEU A 297 -9.08 -1.02 -2.45
C LEU A 297 -10.11 -1.38 -1.38
N LEU A 298 -9.82 -2.41 -0.56
CA LEU A 298 -10.69 -2.79 0.57
C LEU A 298 -10.86 -1.64 1.57
N ASN A 299 -9.82 -0.85 1.80
CA ASN A 299 -9.90 0.35 2.64
C ASN A 299 -10.86 1.39 2.07
N VAL A 300 -10.79 1.66 0.76
CA VAL A 300 -11.70 2.58 0.06
C VAL A 300 -13.15 2.07 0.11
N ILE A 301 -13.35 0.77 -0.09
CA ILE A 301 -14.68 0.13 0.02
C ILE A 301 -15.23 0.28 1.44
N ALA A 302 -14.42 0.04 2.47
CA ALA A 302 -14.87 0.18 3.87
C ALA A 302 -15.31 1.62 4.17
N GLN A 303 -14.57 2.63 3.74
CA GLN A 303 -14.96 4.04 3.88
C GLN A 303 -16.26 4.35 3.13
N SER A 304 -16.43 3.80 1.93
CA SER A 304 -17.66 3.97 1.14
C SER A 304 -18.87 3.38 1.88
N LEU A 305 -18.71 2.19 2.47
CA LEU A 305 -19.77 1.55 3.27
C LEU A 305 -20.15 2.41 4.49
N VAL A 306 -19.19 3.03 5.16
CA VAL A 306 -19.48 3.96 6.26
C VAL A 306 -20.36 5.12 5.80
N LEU A 307 -20.02 5.75 4.68
CA LEU A 307 -20.82 6.86 4.11
C LEU A 307 -22.24 6.42 3.75
N ILE A 308 -22.38 5.24 3.12
CA ILE A 308 -23.69 4.66 2.79
C ILE A 308 -24.49 4.41 4.07
N MET A 309 -23.89 3.85 5.12
CA MET A 309 -24.56 3.58 6.39
C MET A 309 -24.96 4.87 7.12
N ILE A 310 -24.16 5.94 7.03
CA ILE A 310 -24.57 7.27 7.55
C ILE A 310 -25.82 7.76 6.82
N LEU A 311 -25.88 7.65 5.50
CA LEU A 311 -27.04 8.06 4.70
C LEU A 311 -28.30 7.24 5.03
N LEU A 312 -28.14 5.92 5.23
CA LEU A 312 -29.23 5.01 5.56
C LEU A 312 -29.64 5.04 7.03
N PHE A 313 -28.89 5.70 7.90
CA PHE A 313 -29.14 5.72 9.34
C PHE A 313 -30.55 6.21 9.73
N PRO A 314 -31.13 7.28 9.12
CA PRO A 314 -32.51 7.70 9.41
C PRO A 314 -33.53 6.60 9.13
N ILE A 315 -33.32 5.82 8.06
CA ILE A 315 -34.22 4.73 7.69
C ILE A 315 -34.07 3.57 8.69
N ALA A 316 -32.84 3.26 9.09
CA ALA A 316 -32.58 2.23 10.10
C ALA A 316 -33.19 2.58 11.45
N LEU A 317 -33.14 3.86 11.86
CA LEU A 317 -33.84 4.37 13.05
C LEU A 317 -35.35 4.15 12.94
N LEU A 318 -35.94 4.55 11.81
CA LEU A 318 -37.38 4.44 11.58
C LEU A 318 -37.85 2.98 11.64
N VAL A 319 -37.12 2.07 10.98
CA VAL A 319 -37.42 0.65 10.93
C VAL A 319 -37.20 -0.01 12.30
N SER A 320 -36.23 0.44 13.09
CA SER A 320 -35.94 -0.11 14.41
C SER A 320 -37.03 0.14 15.46
N PHE A 321 -37.97 1.04 15.20
CA PHE A 321 -39.19 1.17 16.02
C PHE A 321 -40.13 -0.01 15.84
N LEU A 322 -40.06 -0.75 14.72
CA LEU A 322 -40.93 -1.90 14.47
C LEU A 322 -40.50 -3.08 15.36
N PRO A 323 -41.48 -3.82 15.93
CA PRO A 323 -41.20 -5.01 16.70
C PRO A 323 -40.41 -6.04 15.87
N LYS A 324 -39.40 -6.68 16.45
CA LYS A 324 -38.49 -7.66 15.85
C LYS A 324 -37.46 -7.12 14.83
N MET A 325 -37.45 -5.83 14.54
CA MET A 325 -36.45 -5.20 13.64
C MET A 325 -35.37 -4.38 14.39
N GLN A 326 -35.24 -4.61 15.66
CA GLN A 326 -34.38 -3.85 16.56
C GLN A 326 -32.88 -4.00 16.23
N ASP A 327 -32.50 -5.19 15.74
CA ASP A 327 -31.10 -5.51 15.43
C ASP A 327 -30.54 -4.74 14.22
N ILE A 328 -31.40 -4.17 13.38
CA ILE A 328 -30.99 -3.39 12.20
C ILE A 328 -30.14 -2.19 12.60
N LEU A 329 -30.56 -1.47 13.65
CA LEU A 329 -29.82 -0.29 14.13
C LEU A 329 -28.43 -0.66 14.62
N PHE A 330 -28.31 -1.72 15.41
CA PHE A 330 -27.02 -2.23 15.89
C PHE A 330 -26.16 -2.76 14.73
N GLY A 331 -26.78 -3.37 13.71
CA GLY A 331 -26.12 -3.78 12.46
C GLY A 331 -25.49 -2.59 11.75
N VAL A 332 -26.22 -1.48 11.60
CA VAL A 332 -25.72 -0.24 10.98
C VAL A 332 -24.56 0.36 11.79
N PHE A 333 -24.67 0.42 13.13
CA PHE A 333 -23.56 0.87 13.97
C PHE A 333 -22.32 -0.03 13.83
N LYS A 334 -22.51 -1.35 13.83
CA LYS A 334 -21.41 -2.30 13.65
C LYS A 334 -20.66 -2.07 12.34
N VAL A 335 -21.37 -1.82 11.25
CA VAL A 335 -20.76 -1.54 9.94
C VAL A 335 -20.08 -0.18 9.93
N MET A 336 -20.70 0.87 10.49
CA MET A 336 -20.09 2.21 10.55
C MET A 336 -18.80 2.21 11.37
N PHE A 337 -18.84 1.69 12.59
CA PHE A 337 -17.65 1.68 13.46
C PHE A 337 -16.59 0.70 12.98
N GLY A 338 -17.02 -0.49 12.49
CA GLY A 338 -16.13 -1.45 11.88
C GLY A 338 -15.42 -0.89 10.63
N GLY A 339 -16.16 -0.18 9.78
CA GLY A 339 -15.59 0.45 8.59
C GLY A 339 -14.62 1.59 8.91
N LEU A 340 -14.88 2.40 9.96
CA LEU A 340 -13.95 3.43 10.42
C LEU A 340 -12.69 2.84 11.07
N ALA A 341 -12.79 1.68 11.72
CA ALA A 341 -11.66 0.97 12.31
C ALA A 341 -10.91 0.10 11.28
N PHE A 342 -11.47 -0.15 10.10
CA PHE A 342 -10.92 -1.05 9.09
C PHE A 342 -9.51 -0.64 8.59
N PRO A 343 -9.16 0.66 8.44
CA PRO A 343 -7.81 1.06 8.08
C PRO A 343 -6.72 0.59 9.06
N VAL A 344 -7.07 0.35 10.32
CA VAL A 344 -6.16 -0.25 11.33
C VAL A 344 -5.83 -1.70 10.95
N ILE A 345 -6.85 -2.45 10.54
CA ILE A 345 -6.71 -3.85 10.12
C ILE A 345 -5.91 -3.93 8.82
N THR A 346 -6.19 -3.07 7.84
CA THR A 346 -5.44 -3.05 6.57
C THR A 346 -3.97 -2.67 6.78
N GLY A 347 -3.66 -1.78 7.71
CA GLY A 347 -2.28 -1.46 8.11
C GLY A 347 -1.53 -2.69 8.66
N LEU A 348 -2.18 -3.47 9.53
CA LEU A 348 -1.60 -4.72 10.04
C LEU A 348 -1.45 -5.80 8.96
N LEU A 349 -2.44 -5.94 8.07
CA LEU A 349 -2.36 -6.86 6.93
C LEU A 349 -1.20 -6.51 6.00
N THR A 350 -1.03 -5.24 5.70
CA THR A 350 0.10 -4.74 4.91
C THR A 350 1.44 -5.13 5.52
N LEU A 351 1.62 -4.86 6.83
CA LEU A 351 2.84 -5.26 7.56
C LEU A 351 3.06 -6.77 7.47
N SER A 352 2.00 -7.56 7.63
CA SER A 352 2.06 -9.01 7.58
C SER A 352 2.48 -9.53 6.20
N ILE A 353 1.99 -8.91 5.12
CA ILE A 353 2.35 -9.29 3.74
C ILE A 353 3.82 -8.96 3.47
N LEU A 354 4.26 -7.74 3.79
CA LEU A 354 5.68 -7.36 3.61
C LEU A 354 6.61 -8.27 4.41
N TYR A 355 6.22 -8.64 5.63
CA TYR A 355 7.00 -9.56 6.46
C TYR A 355 7.03 -10.98 5.85
N LEU A 356 5.90 -11.45 5.34
CA LEU A 356 5.81 -12.74 4.66
C LEU A 356 6.71 -12.79 3.41
N GLU A 357 6.76 -11.72 2.63
CA GLU A 357 7.68 -11.60 1.48
C GLU A 357 9.13 -11.78 1.90
N LYS A 358 9.55 -11.11 2.96
CA LYS A 358 10.93 -11.23 3.48
C LYS A 358 11.23 -12.61 4.04
N ILE A 359 10.25 -13.27 4.66
CA ILE A 359 10.41 -14.69 5.07
C ILE A 359 10.60 -15.59 3.86
N ILE A 360 9.79 -15.43 2.81
CA ILE A 360 9.89 -16.24 1.59
C ILE A 360 11.26 -16.03 0.94
N GLU A 361 11.70 -14.79 0.76
CA GLU A 361 13.01 -14.45 0.23
C GLU A 361 14.15 -15.04 1.07
N GLY A 362 14.08 -14.94 2.38
CA GLY A 362 15.07 -15.49 3.30
C GLY A 362 15.15 -17.01 3.26
N LEU A 363 14.01 -17.71 3.23
CA LEU A 363 13.94 -19.16 3.12
C LEU A 363 14.52 -19.66 1.80
N ILE A 364 14.15 -19.00 0.70
CA ILE A 364 14.66 -19.33 -0.64
C ILE A 364 16.16 -19.03 -0.69
N GLY A 365 16.59 -17.88 -0.17
CA GLY A 365 18.00 -17.52 -0.09
C GLY A 365 18.83 -18.57 0.61
N THR A 366 18.46 -18.94 1.83
CA THR A 366 19.19 -19.93 2.65
C THR A 366 19.19 -21.31 1.99
N GLY A 367 18.08 -21.74 1.40
CA GLY A 367 17.98 -23.03 0.68
C GLY A 367 18.83 -23.03 -0.58
N PHE A 368 18.80 -21.95 -1.32
CA PHE A 368 19.50 -21.81 -2.59
C PHE A 368 21.03 -21.75 -2.40
N ASP A 369 21.50 -20.99 -1.41
CA ASP A 369 22.93 -20.86 -1.11
C ASP A 369 23.56 -22.22 -0.73
N LYS A 370 22.80 -23.10 -0.05
CA LYS A 370 23.24 -24.48 0.24
C LYS A 370 23.37 -25.33 -1.03
N VAL A 371 22.45 -25.15 -1.98
CA VAL A 371 22.47 -25.93 -3.23
C VAL A 371 23.56 -25.41 -4.17
N ILE A 372 23.72 -24.13 -4.32
CA ILE A 372 24.73 -23.49 -5.19
C ILE A 372 26.16 -23.76 -4.69
N GLY A 373 26.37 -23.84 -3.39
CA GLY A 373 27.65 -24.28 -2.83
C GLY A 373 28.12 -25.60 -3.38
N SER A 374 27.18 -26.46 -3.88
CA SER A 374 27.48 -27.74 -4.53
C SER A 374 27.65 -27.65 -6.07
N PHE A 375 27.25 -26.53 -6.68
CA PHE A 375 27.25 -26.31 -8.14
C PHE A 375 27.88 -24.96 -8.51
N SER A 376 29.18 -24.84 -8.37
CA SER A 376 29.92 -23.59 -8.62
C SER A 376 29.74 -23.02 -10.05
N SER A 377 29.41 -23.86 -11.04
CA SER A 377 29.11 -23.43 -12.41
C SER A 377 27.85 -22.57 -12.57
N LEU A 378 26.98 -22.62 -11.59
CA LEU A 378 25.75 -21.83 -11.58
C LEU A 378 25.84 -20.48 -10.80
N SER A 379 27.01 -20.17 -10.23
CA SER A 379 27.21 -19.02 -9.38
C SER A 379 26.85 -17.68 -10.07
N THR A 380 27.19 -17.54 -11.36
CA THR A 380 26.87 -16.33 -12.16
C THR A 380 25.36 -16.12 -12.35
N PHE A 381 24.59 -17.21 -12.40
CA PHE A 381 23.13 -17.17 -12.58
C PHE A 381 22.37 -17.30 -11.27
N SER A 382 23.06 -17.37 -10.14
CA SER A 382 22.51 -17.62 -8.81
C SER A 382 21.37 -16.67 -8.48
N ALA A 383 21.58 -15.37 -8.60
CA ALA A 383 20.58 -14.36 -8.32
C ALA A 383 19.35 -14.47 -9.23
N LEU A 384 19.56 -14.77 -10.53
CA LEU A 384 18.48 -14.98 -11.47
C LEU A 384 17.61 -16.19 -11.08
N PHE A 385 18.21 -17.34 -10.76
CA PHE A 385 17.45 -18.51 -10.34
C PHE A 385 16.75 -18.29 -9.00
N LYS A 386 17.37 -17.57 -8.07
CA LYS A 386 16.80 -17.17 -6.80
C LYS A 386 15.54 -16.31 -7.01
N LEU A 387 15.63 -15.33 -7.89
CA LEU A 387 14.48 -14.50 -8.30
C LEU A 387 13.36 -15.34 -8.92
N MET A 388 13.67 -16.22 -9.88
CA MET A 388 12.67 -17.08 -10.52
C MET A 388 11.90 -17.93 -9.49
N VAL A 389 12.60 -18.57 -8.56
CA VAL A 389 11.99 -19.39 -7.50
C VAL A 389 11.17 -18.52 -6.55
N SER A 390 11.66 -17.32 -6.20
CA SER A 390 10.96 -16.37 -5.35
C SER A 390 9.64 -15.91 -5.97
N VAL A 391 9.67 -15.50 -7.22
CA VAL A 391 8.47 -15.06 -7.97
C VAL A 391 7.43 -16.18 -8.04
N PHE A 392 7.86 -17.40 -8.34
CA PHE A 392 6.95 -18.55 -8.39
C PHE A 392 6.35 -18.85 -7.00
N ALA A 393 7.17 -18.85 -5.95
CA ALA A 393 6.72 -19.10 -4.59
C ALA A 393 5.74 -18.01 -4.11
N LYS A 394 6.05 -16.72 -4.34
CA LYS A 394 5.16 -15.59 -4.04
C LYS A 394 3.82 -15.75 -4.76
N ALA A 395 3.83 -16.04 -6.06
CA ALA A 395 2.61 -16.22 -6.85
C ALA A 395 1.73 -17.35 -6.31
N VAL A 396 2.33 -18.52 -5.97
CA VAL A 396 1.60 -19.66 -5.40
C VAL A 396 1.03 -19.33 -4.02
N ILE A 397 1.81 -18.68 -3.14
CA ILE A 397 1.37 -18.33 -1.79
C ILE A 397 0.23 -17.31 -1.85
N TYR A 398 0.33 -16.26 -2.67
CA TYR A 398 -0.75 -15.29 -2.82
C TYR A 398 -2.01 -15.88 -3.44
N TRP A 399 -1.86 -16.80 -4.40
CA TRP A 399 -2.99 -17.54 -4.94
C TRP A 399 -3.69 -18.41 -3.88
N LEU A 400 -2.90 -19.09 -3.02
CA LEU A 400 -3.44 -19.88 -1.91
C LEU A 400 -4.16 -18.99 -0.88
N LEU A 401 -3.54 -17.87 -0.48
CA LEU A 401 -4.16 -16.91 0.45
C LEU A 401 -5.44 -16.29 -0.11
N TRP A 402 -5.53 -16.15 -1.43
CA TRP A 402 -6.76 -15.69 -2.09
C TRP A 402 -7.86 -16.75 -2.10
N LYS A 403 -7.47 -18.02 -2.25
CA LYS A 403 -8.42 -19.13 -2.37
C LYS A 403 -9.03 -19.54 -1.03
N TYR A 404 -8.30 -19.43 0.07
CA TYR A 404 -8.71 -19.84 1.42
C TYR A 404 -8.85 -18.64 2.36
#